data_83eea09ab56f669b736ea399c2bba87e
#
_entry.id   83eea09ab56f669b736ea399c2bba87e
#
_cell.length_a   1.000
_cell.length_b   1.000
_cell.length_c   1.000
_cell.angle_alpha   90.00
_cell.angle_beta   90.00
_cell.angle_gamma   90.00
#
_symmetry.space_group_name_H-M   'P 1'
#
loop_
_entity.id
_entity.type
_entity.pdbx_description
1 polymer ?
#
loop_
_entity_poly.entity_id
_entity_poly.type
_entity_poly.pdbx_seq_one_letter_code
_entity_poly.pdbx_strand_id
1 'polypeptide(L)'
;LPAFGCGPGSGGSIPIGQLGTQYAAVFCHKVFTCCEPAERSDINANDEATCRTLVATDVNTNIADSQASIDAGRISYHGDLARRCIDTVSALSCAQWSGDDEYRRFPECLSVLEGTVMPGGACTTSGECRSGTCDINSGTAGTCVSRARLGESCATGSCLAGLACQFDTNTCISPQPDGAPCLYNSDCANGFCETDASAAQMICAPPATCNGL
;
A
#
# COMPACT_ATOMS: atom_id res chain seq x y z
N LEU A 1 -4.77 -38.40 -14.14
CA LEU A 1 -4.65 -37.03 -13.60
C LEU A 1 -3.63 -36.30 -14.46
N PRO A 2 -3.98 -35.22 -15.18
CA PRO A 2 -3.00 -34.42 -15.88
C PRO A 2 -2.24 -33.55 -14.84
N ALA A 3 -0.92 -33.67 -14.85
CA ALA A 3 -0.03 -32.79 -14.10
C ALA A 3 -0.13 -31.38 -14.70
N PHE A 4 -0.68 -30.42 -13.95
CA PHE A 4 -0.55 -29.01 -14.26
C PHE A 4 0.89 -28.61 -13.97
N GLY A 5 1.69 -28.53 -15.03
CA GLY A 5 3.03 -27.96 -14.95
C GLY A 5 2.92 -26.47 -14.69
N CYS A 6 3.35 -26.02 -13.50
CA CYS A 6 3.70 -24.63 -13.26
C CYS A 6 4.96 -24.31 -14.08
N GLY A 7 4.76 -23.83 -15.30
CA GLY A 7 5.85 -23.19 -16.05
C GLY A 7 6.17 -21.84 -15.36
N PRO A 8 7.44 -21.39 -15.37
CA PRO A 8 7.79 -20.05 -14.91
C PRO A 8 6.96 -19.05 -15.72
N GLY A 9 6.18 -18.23 -15.02
CA GLY A 9 5.26 -17.28 -15.63
C GLY A 9 5.99 -16.42 -16.65
N SER A 10 5.52 -16.43 -17.87
CA SER A 10 5.95 -15.53 -18.93
C SER A 10 5.67 -14.10 -18.44
N GLY A 11 6.74 -13.38 -18.06
CA GLY A 11 6.71 -12.04 -17.48
C GLY A 11 6.13 -11.01 -18.46
N GLY A 12 4.81 -11.03 -18.67
CA GLY A 12 4.08 -10.04 -19.43
C GLY A 12 3.75 -8.83 -18.57
N SER A 13 3.77 -7.66 -19.18
CA SER A 13 3.29 -6.42 -18.56
C SER A 13 1.76 -6.45 -18.46
N ILE A 14 1.20 -5.93 -17.36
CA ILE A 14 -0.24 -5.71 -17.22
C ILE A 14 -0.57 -4.34 -17.83
N PRO A 15 -1.49 -4.24 -18.80
CA PRO A 15 -2.01 -2.95 -19.23
C PRO A 15 -2.69 -2.21 -18.08
N ILE A 16 -2.51 -0.89 -17.98
CA ILE A 16 -3.07 -0.09 -16.88
C ILE A 16 -4.58 -0.28 -16.74
N GLY A 17 -5.32 -0.34 -17.82
CA GLY A 17 -6.77 -0.58 -17.82
C GLY A 17 -7.21 -1.98 -17.34
N GLN A 18 -6.26 -2.90 -17.10
CA GLN A 18 -6.54 -4.23 -16.55
C GLN A 18 -6.06 -4.36 -15.09
N LEU A 19 -5.34 -3.37 -14.58
CA LEU A 19 -4.74 -3.42 -13.24
C LEU A 19 -5.80 -3.67 -12.18
N GLY A 20 -6.87 -2.88 -12.14
CA GLY A 20 -7.94 -3.01 -11.14
C GLY A 20 -8.59 -4.39 -11.17
N THR A 21 -8.89 -4.93 -12.34
CA THR A 21 -9.49 -6.27 -12.47
C THR A 21 -8.56 -7.38 -11.97
N GLN A 22 -7.27 -7.33 -12.32
CA GLN A 22 -6.31 -8.35 -11.93
C GLN A 22 -5.95 -8.27 -10.45
N TYR A 23 -5.79 -7.05 -9.91
CA TYR A 23 -5.59 -6.84 -8.48
C TYR A 23 -6.79 -7.35 -7.67
N ALA A 24 -8.01 -6.93 -8.03
CA ALA A 24 -9.24 -7.35 -7.36
C ALA A 24 -9.42 -8.87 -7.35
N ALA A 25 -9.04 -9.56 -8.42
CA ALA A 25 -9.14 -11.02 -8.50
C ALA A 25 -8.26 -11.70 -7.44
N VAL A 26 -7.03 -11.23 -7.25
CA VAL A 26 -6.10 -11.80 -6.26
C VAL A 26 -6.48 -11.37 -4.85
N PHE A 27 -6.73 -10.09 -4.62
CA PHE A 27 -7.10 -9.56 -3.32
C PHE A 27 -8.36 -10.24 -2.76
N CYS A 28 -9.46 -10.23 -3.52
CA CYS A 28 -10.70 -10.82 -3.07
C CYS A 28 -10.62 -12.34 -2.89
N HIS A 29 -9.84 -13.02 -3.75
CA HIS A 29 -9.58 -14.45 -3.53
C HIS A 29 -8.89 -14.70 -2.19
N LYS A 30 -7.88 -13.92 -1.83
CA LYS A 30 -7.22 -14.00 -0.52
C LYS A 30 -8.19 -13.72 0.62
N VAL A 31 -8.96 -12.64 0.54
CA VAL A 31 -9.98 -12.29 1.54
C VAL A 31 -10.94 -13.48 1.78
N PHE A 32 -11.50 -14.05 0.73
CA PHE A 32 -12.51 -15.09 0.86
C PHE A 32 -11.94 -16.49 1.16
N THR A 33 -10.64 -16.69 0.95
CA THR A 33 -9.95 -17.95 1.27
C THR A 33 -9.32 -17.92 2.66
N CYS A 34 -8.79 -16.76 3.10
CA CYS A 34 -7.97 -16.65 4.29
C CYS A 34 -8.72 -16.07 5.50
N CYS A 35 -9.77 -15.27 5.28
CA CYS A 35 -10.45 -14.55 6.35
C CYS A 35 -11.78 -15.21 6.73
N GLU A 36 -12.07 -15.24 8.03
CA GLU A 36 -13.37 -15.65 8.53
C GLU A 36 -14.47 -14.63 8.18
N PRO A 37 -15.75 -15.03 8.10
CA PRO A 37 -16.83 -14.11 7.74
C PRO A 37 -16.93 -12.86 8.62
N ALA A 38 -16.60 -12.97 9.91
CA ALA A 38 -16.61 -11.85 10.85
C ALA A 38 -15.52 -10.82 10.57
N GLU A 39 -14.38 -11.26 10.01
CA GLU A 39 -13.24 -10.41 9.68
C GLU A 39 -13.42 -9.66 8.36
N ARG A 40 -14.42 -10.04 7.56
CA ARG A 40 -14.71 -9.42 6.24
C ARG A 40 -15.73 -8.29 6.32
N SER A 41 -16.17 -7.90 7.53
CA SER A 41 -17.26 -6.91 7.73
C SER A 41 -16.97 -5.57 7.05
N ASP A 42 -15.70 -5.17 6.99
CA ASP A 42 -15.31 -3.85 6.50
C ASP A 42 -15.22 -3.76 4.97
N ILE A 43 -15.22 -4.91 4.27
CA ILE A 43 -15.16 -4.94 2.80
C ILE A 43 -16.51 -4.60 2.15
N ASN A 44 -17.62 -4.60 2.90
CA ASN A 44 -18.97 -4.39 2.37
C ASN A 44 -19.36 -5.35 1.22
N ALA A 45 -18.79 -6.56 1.19
CA ALA A 45 -19.06 -7.57 0.18
C ALA A 45 -19.47 -8.90 0.83
N ASN A 46 -20.63 -9.41 0.43
CA ASN A 46 -21.14 -10.68 0.94
C ASN A 46 -20.54 -11.90 0.22
N ASP A 47 -19.94 -11.70 -0.94
CA ASP A 47 -19.35 -12.75 -1.78
C ASP A 47 -18.14 -12.21 -2.55
N GLU A 48 -17.31 -13.14 -3.05
CA GLU A 48 -16.07 -12.81 -3.77
C GLU A 48 -16.33 -12.04 -5.07
N ALA A 49 -17.43 -12.25 -5.76
CA ALA A 49 -17.75 -11.56 -7.00
C ALA A 49 -18.08 -10.08 -6.76
N THR A 50 -18.86 -9.82 -5.71
CA THR A 50 -19.17 -8.45 -5.25
C THR A 50 -17.89 -7.73 -4.80
N CYS A 51 -17.03 -8.39 -4.02
CA CYS A 51 -15.72 -7.85 -3.63
C CYS A 51 -14.89 -7.45 -4.85
N ARG A 52 -14.76 -8.34 -5.83
CA ARG A 52 -14.00 -8.06 -7.07
C ARG A 52 -14.52 -6.85 -7.81
N THR A 53 -15.84 -6.67 -7.85
CA THR A 53 -16.45 -5.53 -8.51
C THR A 53 -16.12 -4.23 -7.78
N LEU A 54 -16.25 -4.21 -6.44
CA LEU A 54 -15.99 -3.03 -5.61
C LEU A 54 -14.50 -2.63 -5.68
N VAL A 55 -13.61 -3.57 -5.45
CA VAL A 55 -12.15 -3.33 -5.45
C VAL A 55 -11.67 -2.91 -6.84
N ALA A 56 -12.15 -3.56 -7.91
CA ALA A 56 -11.77 -3.17 -9.27
C ALA A 56 -12.26 -1.75 -9.61
N THR A 57 -13.47 -1.39 -9.15
CA THR A 57 -14.03 -0.05 -9.35
C THR A 57 -13.20 1.00 -8.63
N ASP A 58 -12.83 0.75 -7.37
CA ASP A 58 -12.01 1.67 -6.57
C ASP A 58 -10.64 1.90 -7.21
N VAL A 59 -9.92 0.83 -7.54
CA VAL A 59 -8.61 0.93 -8.21
C VAL A 59 -8.70 1.66 -9.55
N ASN A 60 -9.72 1.36 -10.37
CA ASN A 60 -9.89 2.03 -11.66
C ASN A 60 -10.25 3.51 -11.50
N THR A 61 -11.00 3.89 -10.46
CA THR A 61 -11.31 5.28 -10.14
C THR A 61 -10.02 6.03 -9.76
N ASN A 62 -9.20 5.47 -8.88
CA ASN A 62 -7.91 6.06 -8.50
C ASN A 62 -6.96 6.22 -9.70
N ILE A 63 -6.97 5.27 -10.64
CA ILE A 63 -6.22 5.38 -11.91
C ILE A 63 -6.78 6.52 -12.76
N ALA A 64 -8.11 6.61 -12.90
CA ALA A 64 -8.76 7.66 -13.70
C ALA A 64 -8.48 9.05 -13.13
N ASP A 65 -8.50 9.21 -11.80
CA ASP A 65 -8.15 10.46 -11.13
C ASP A 65 -6.68 10.86 -11.37
N SER A 66 -5.81 9.87 -11.58
CA SER A 66 -4.39 10.08 -11.88
C SER A 66 -4.09 10.23 -13.37
N GLN A 67 -5.08 10.01 -14.26
CA GLN A 67 -4.84 9.90 -15.71
C GLN A 67 -4.20 11.16 -16.30
N ALA A 68 -4.63 12.35 -15.90
CA ALA A 68 -4.05 13.60 -16.38
C ALA A 68 -2.56 13.73 -16.02
N SER A 69 -2.17 13.26 -14.83
CA SER A 69 -0.77 13.26 -14.39
C SER A 69 0.05 12.17 -15.11
N ILE A 70 -0.56 11.04 -15.43
CA ILE A 70 0.07 9.98 -16.24
C ILE A 70 0.32 10.48 -17.68
N ASP A 71 -0.69 11.07 -18.30
CA ASP A 71 -0.59 11.60 -19.68
C ASP A 71 0.44 12.74 -19.78
N ALA A 72 0.58 13.53 -18.72
CA ALA A 72 1.60 14.58 -18.61
C ALA A 72 3.00 14.04 -18.25
N GLY A 73 3.17 12.72 -18.06
CA GLY A 73 4.44 12.10 -17.67
C GLY A 73 4.89 12.43 -16.26
N ARG A 74 3.97 12.89 -15.40
CA ARG A 74 4.24 13.23 -13.99
C ARG A 74 4.10 12.02 -13.07
N ILE A 75 3.41 10.99 -13.54
CA ILE A 75 3.33 9.65 -12.94
C ILE A 75 3.70 8.64 -14.04
N SER A 76 4.61 7.73 -13.75
CA SER A 76 4.95 6.59 -14.62
C SER A 76 4.20 5.34 -14.14
N TYR A 77 3.58 4.62 -15.07
CA TYR A 77 3.02 3.31 -14.82
C TYR A 77 3.97 2.21 -15.26
N HIS A 78 4.23 1.24 -14.39
CA HIS A 78 5.12 0.11 -14.60
C HIS A 78 4.35 -1.22 -14.61
N GLY A 79 3.84 -1.61 -15.77
CA GLY A 79 3.00 -2.81 -15.89
C GLY A 79 3.73 -4.13 -15.63
N ASP A 80 5.05 -4.18 -15.78
CA ASP A 80 5.89 -5.32 -15.41
C ASP A 80 6.01 -5.44 -13.88
N LEU A 81 6.13 -4.31 -13.16
CA LEU A 81 6.08 -4.27 -11.70
C LEU A 81 4.69 -4.66 -11.20
N ALA A 82 3.63 -4.20 -11.86
CA ALA A 82 2.26 -4.59 -11.55
C ALA A 82 2.08 -6.12 -11.65
N ARG A 83 2.64 -6.75 -12.69
CA ARG A 83 2.64 -8.22 -12.81
C ARG A 83 3.37 -8.87 -11.64
N ARG A 84 4.59 -8.46 -11.34
CA ARG A 84 5.37 -9.04 -10.24
C ARG A 84 4.68 -8.85 -8.89
N CYS A 85 4.11 -7.68 -8.63
CA CYS A 85 3.34 -7.40 -7.41
C CYS A 85 2.17 -8.39 -7.26
N ILE A 86 1.34 -8.54 -8.28
CA ILE A 86 0.20 -9.45 -8.27
C ILE A 86 0.64 -10.91 -8.09
N ASP A 87 1.69 -11.33 -8.79
CA ASP A 87 2.21 -12.70 -8.67
C ASP A 87 2.77 -12.96 -7.25
N THR A 88 3.49 -11.98 -6.66
CA THR A 88 4.01 -12.04 -5.28
C THR A 88 2.87 -12.19 -4.29
N VAL A 89 1.86 -11.30 -4.33
CA VAL A 89 0.70 -11.35 -3.42
C VAL A 89 -0.09 -12.65 -3.60
N SER A 90 -0.28 -13.10 -4.84
CA SER A 90 -0.96 -14.36 -5.15
C SER A 90 -0.28 -15.56 -4.51
N ALA A 91 1.06 -15.57 -4.46
CA ALA A 91 1.85 -16.67 -3.93
C ALA A 91 1.88 -16.75 -2.39
N LEU A 92 1.47 -15.69 -1.67
CA LEU A 92 1.44 -15.69 -0.21
C LEU A 92 0.48 -16.77 0.33
N SER A 93 0.90 -17.45 1.40
CA SER A 93 -0.03 -18.26 2.21
C SER A 93 -0.93 -17.36 3.06
N CYS A 94 -2.04 -17.88 3.57
CA CYS A 94 -2.89 -17.11 4.49
C CYS A 94 -2.13 -16.59 5.73
N ALA A 95 -1.19 -17.38 6.24
CA ALA A 95 -0.37 -16.96 7.38
C ALA A 95 0.64 -15.83 7.05
N GLN A 96 0.90 -15.58 5.77
CA GLN A 96 1.79 -14.52 5.30
C GLN A 96 1.01 -13.29 4.81
N TRP A 97 -0.30 -13.46 4.55
CA TRP A 97 -1.15 -12.39 4.03
C TRP A 97 -1.85 -11.65 5.17
N SER A 98 -1.64 -10.35 5.28
CA SER A 98 -2.16 -9.49 6.36
C SER A 98 -3.23 -8.49 5.90
N GLY A 99 -3.75 -8.63 4.69
CA GLY A 99 -4.81 -7.76 4.17
C GLY A 99 -4.30 -6.63 3.29
N ASP A 100 -4.88 -5.44 3.41
CA ASP A 100 -4.68 -4.33 2.45
C ASP A 100 -3.27 -3.70 2.49
N ASP A 101 -2.53 -3.86 3.58
CA ASP A 101 -1.17 -3.31 3.68
C ASP A 101 -0.08 -4.15 2.98
N GLU A 102 -0.43 -5.29 2.39
CA GLU A 102 0.54 -6.16 1.70
C GLU A 102 1.31 -5.45 0.60
N TYR A 103 0.66 -4.56 -0.18
CA TYR A 103 1.34 -3.81 -1.23
C TYR A 103 2.49 -2.93 -0.71
N ARG A 104 2.44 -2.50 0.57
CA ARG A 104 3.49 -1.68 1.20
C ARG A 104 4.75 -2.47 1.56
N ARG A 105 4.63 -3.80 1.66
CA ARG A 105 5.73 -4.70 2.05
C ARG A 105 6.63 -5.06 0.86
N PHE A 106 6.12 -4.92 -0.37
CA PHE A 106 6.83 -5.34 -1.58
C PHE A 106 7.25 -4.14 -2.43
N PRO A 107 8.56 -3.95 -2.67
CA PRO A 107 9.06 -2.81 -3.46
C PRO A 107 8.44 -2.72 -4.85
N GLU A 108 8.16 -3.85 -5.49
CA GLU A 108 7.49 -3.91 -6.79
C GLU A 108 6.07 -3.37 -6.75
N CYS A 109 5.35 -3.56 -5.65
CA CYS A 109 3.99 -3.04 -5.50
C CYS A 109 4.00 -1.52 -5.29
N LEU A 110 4.94 -1.02 -4.50
CA LEU A 110 5.10 0.42 -4.25
C LEU A 110 5.47 1.23 -5.51
N SER A 111 6.10 0.57 -6.49
CA SER A 111 6.61 1.23 -7.69
C SER A 111 5.72 1.01 -8.93
N VAL A 112 4.53 0.44 -8.79
CA VAL A 112 3.57 0.26 -9.90
C VAL A 112 3.16 1.59 -10.52
N LEU A 113 2.91 2.59 -9.69
CA LEU A 113 2.69 3.99 -10.06
C LEU A 113 3.75 4.83 -9.37
N GLU A 114 4.70 5.37 -10.11
CA GLU A 114 5.83 6.13 -9.58
C GLU A 114 5.75 7.59 -10.00
N GLY A 115 5.75 8.50 -9.02
CA GLY A 115 5.88 9.92 -9.28
C GLY A 115 7.25 10.28 -9.88
N THR A 116 7.26 11.15 -10.90
CA THR A 116 8.48 11.53 -11.62
C THR A 116 9.01 12.90 -11.20
N VAL A 117 8.16 13.72 -10.55
CA VAL A 117 8.51 15.09 -10.17
C VAL A 117 9.51 15.08 -9.01
N MET A 118 10.66 15.71 -9.23
CA MET A 118 11.71 15.81 -8.22
C MET A 118 11.34 16.80 -7.12
N PRO A 119 11.95 16.69 -5.92
CA PRO A 119 11.80 17.68 -4.86
C PRO A 119 12.10 19.10 -5.38
N GLY A 120 11.26 20.07 -4.97
CA GLY A 120 11.27 21.45 -5.47
C GLY A 120 10.43 21.67 -6.73
N GLY A 121 9.99 20.61 -7.43
CA GLY A 121 9.09 20.73 -8.57
C GLY A 121 7.63 20.95 -8.15
N ALA A 122 6.87 21.68 -8.99
CA ALA A 122 5.46 21.90 -8.74
C ALA A 122 4.65 20.61 -8.85
N CYS A 123 3.63 20.43 -8.01
CA CYS A 123 2.75 19.27 -7.97
C CYS A 123 1.30 19.66 -7.70
N THR A 124 0.38 18.79 -8.04
CA THR A 124 -1.06 18.89 -7.73
C THR A 124 -1.52 17.76 -6.82
N THR A 125 -0.80 16.65 -6.83
CA THR A 125 -1.05 15.49 -5.95
C THR A 125 0.26 14.91 -5.45
N SER A 126 0.23 14.23 -4.31
CA SER A 126 1.39 13.54 -3.76
C SER A 126 1.92 12.44 -4.67
N GLY A 127 1.03 11.78 -5.44
CA GLY A 127 1.39 10.73 -6.39
C GLY A 127 2.32 11.19 -7.52
N GLU A 128 2.34 12.49 -7.84
CA GLU A 128 3.25 13.05 -8.85
C GLU A 128 4.69 13.14 -8.36
N CYS A 129 4.89 13.24 -7.04
CA CYS A 129 6.20 13.47 -6.46
C CYS A 129 6.98 12.17 -6.29
N ARG A 130 8.24 12.16 -6.69
CA ARG A 130 9.16 11.04 -6.47
C ARG A 130 9.37 10.72 -4.98
N SER A 131 9.18 11.71 -4.12
CA SER A 131 9.16 11.56 -2.67
C SER A 131 7.84 11.02 -2.12
N GLY A 132 6.77 11.01 -2.93
CA GLY A 132 5.42 10.66 -2.47
C GLY A 132 4.73 11.75 -1.65
N THR A 133 5.25 12.99 -1.63
CA THR A 133 4.66 14.09 -0.85
C THR A 133 4.67 15.40 -1.62
N CYS A 134 3.47 15.95 -1.82
CA CYS A 134 3.22 17.29 -2.33
C CYS A 134 2.78 18.19 -1.18
N ASP A 135 3.57 19.19 -0.84
CA ASP A 135 3.22 20.20 0.16
C ASP A 135 2.30 21.26 -0.46
N ILE A 136 1.01 21.17 -0.18
CA ILE A 136 -0.04 22.05 -0.67
C ILE A 136 -0.44 22.98 0.47
N ASN A 137 0.24 24.13 0.61
CA ASN A 137 -0.02 25.09 1.69
C ASN A 137 -1.29 25.91 1.48
N SER A 138 -1.70 26.15 0.22
CA SER A 138 -2.97 26.82 -0.12
C SER A 138 -3.30 26.61 -1.61
N GLY A 139 -4.56 26.27 -1.89
CA GLY A 139 -5.03 26.09 -3.27
C GLY A 139 -4.89 24.66 -3.79
N THR A 140 -4.75 24.50 -5.12
CA THR A 140 -4.73 23.22 -5.82
C THR A 140 -3.35 22.82 -6.33
N ALA A 141 -2.32 23.62 -6.04
CA ALA A 141 -0.95 23.37 -6.45
C ALA A 141 0.01 23.49 -5.27
N GLY A 142 1.01 22.66 -5.24
CA GLY A 142 2.03 22.58 -4.20
C GLY A 142 3.43 22.40 -4.76
N THR A 143 4.34 21.99 -3.89
CA THR A 143 5.72 21.70 -4.24
C THR A 143 6.10 20.33 -3.68
N CYS A 144 6.74 19.48 -4.49
CA CYS A 144 7.26 18.21 -4.03
C CYS A 144 8.36 18.45 -2.98
N VAL A 145 8.21 17.88 -1.79
CA VAL A 145 9.19 17.97 -0.71
C VAL A 145 10.08 16.75 -0.65
N SER A 146 11.29 16.87 -0.11
CA SER A 146 12.19 15.74 0.11
C SER A 146 11.68 14.89 1.26
N ARG A 147 11.99 13.58 1.21
CA ARG A 147 11.78 12.70 2.36
C ARG A 147 12.74 13.06 3.49
N ALA A 148 12.21 13.11 4.72
CA ALA A 148 12.97 13.41 5.91
C ALA A 148 13.80 12.20 6.38
N ARG A 149 14.98 12.48 6.96
CA ARG A 149 15.89 11.48 7.51
C ARG A 149 15.52 11.16 8.96
N LEU A 150 16.18 10.16 9.51
CA LEU A 150 16.07 9.83 10.94
C LEU A 150 16.36 11.08 11.80
N GLY A 151 15.43 11.41 12.70
CA GLY A 151 15.51 12.57 13.58
C GLY A 151 15.07 13.88 12.94
N GLU A 152 14.81 13.95 11.64
CA GLU A 152 14.29 15.15 10.97
C GLU A 152 12.76 15.22 11.05
N SER A 153 12.21 16.42 10.86
CA SER A 153 10.76 16.63 10.91
C SER A 153 10.06 16.05 9.69
N CYS A 154 8.97 15.31 9.94
CA CYS A 154 8.03 14.80 8.92
C CYS A 154 6.69 15.57 8.90
N ALA A 155 6.60 16.74 9.55
CA ALA A 155 5.36 17.52 9.64
C ALA A 155 4.76 17.90 8.27
N THR A 156 5.60 18.12 7.26
CA THR A 156 5.19 18.51 5.90
C THR A 156 5.54 17.46 4.85
N GLY A 157 6.03 16.29 5.27
CA GLY A 157 6.54 15.30 4.34
C GLY A 157 6.48 13.89 4.88
N SER A 158 7.09 12.98 4.14
CA SER A 158 7.26 11.58 4.52
C SER A 158 8.71 11.30 4.91
N CYS A 159 8.93 10.26 5.68
CA CYS A 159 10.27 9.79 6.03
C CYS A 159 10.90 8.98 4.89
N LEU A 160 12.23 8.85 4.90
CA LEU A 160 12.94 7.92 4.04
C LEU A 160 12.41 6.49 4.23
N ALA A 161 12.54 5.67 3.19
CA ALA A 161 12.13 4.26 3.26
C ALA A 161 12.77 3.56 4.46
N GLY A 162 11.98 2.77 5.19
CA GLY A 162 12.38 2.09 6.42
C GLY A 162 12.33 2.96 7.68
N LEU A 163 11.85 4.20 7.59
CA LEU A 163 11.57 5.05 8.74
C LEU A 163 10.05 5.30 8.85
N ALA A 164 9.60 5.56 10.07
CA ALA A 164 8.23 5.95 10.40
C ALA A 164 8.16 7.42 10.82
N CYS A 165 7.04 8.09 10.52
CA CYS A 165 6.76 9.41 11.06
C CYS A 165 6.00 9.24 12.39
N GLN A 166 6.61 9.61 13.49
CA GLN A 166 5.97 9.63 14.80
C GLN A 166 5.09 10.89 14.88
N PHE A 167 3.79 10.72 14.88
CA PHE A 167 2.84 11.83 14.70
C PHE A 167 2.82 12.85 15.84
N ASP A 168 3.00 12.42 17.08
CA ASP A 168 3.01 13.32 18.26
C ASP A 168 4.25 14.23 18.33
N THR A 169 5.38 13.78 17.78
CA THR A 169 6.62 14.57 17.71
C THR A 169 6.90 15.13 16.32
N ASN A 170 6.15 14.68 15.30
CA ASN A 170 6.42 14.96 13.88
C ASN A 170 7.88 14.69 13.48
N THR A 171 8.45 13.60 13.99
CA THR A 171 9.85 13.25 13.78
C THR A 171 9.99 11.87 13.15
N CYS A 172 10.88 11.73 12.19
CA CYS A 172 11.20 10.43 11.59
C CYS A 172 11.99 9.56 12.58
N ILE A 173 11.45 8.39 12.89
CA ILE A 173 12.03 7.39 13.80
C ILE A 173 12.29 6.07 13.08
N SER A 174 13.14 5.25 13.66
CA SER A 174 13.18 3.81 13.29
C SER A 174 11.90 3.15 13.81
N PRO A 175 11.17 2.39 12.97
CA PRO A 175 9.98 1.69 13.42
C PRO A 175 10.29 0.74 14.57
N GLN A 176 9.34 0.61 15.48
CA GLN A 176 9.46 -0.21 16.67
C GLN A 176 9.28 -1.70 16.34
N PRO A 177 10.03 -2.60 16.97
CA PRO A 177 9.83 -4.04 16.83
C PRO A 177 8.56 -4.52 17.53
N ASP A 178 8.14 -5.75 17.21
CA ASP A 178 7.02 -6.42 17.89
C ASP A 178 7.24 -6.45 19.41
N GLY A 179 6.16 -6.21 20.15
CA GLY A 179 6.15 -6.12 21.60
C GLY A 179 6.55 -4.74 22.17
N ALA A 180 7.07 -3.83 21.35
CA ALA A 180 7.38 -2.47 21.79
C ALA A 180 6.12 -1.61 21.91
N PRO A 181 6.07 -0.63 22.84
CA PRO A 181 4.95 0.32 22.94
C PRO A 181 4.77 1.13 21.65
N CYS A 182 3.52 1.38 21.28
CA CYS A 182 3.15 2.21 20.13
C CYS A 182 1.92 3.07 20.46
N LEU A 183 1.71 4.10 19.66
CA LEU A 183 0.50 4.93 19.67
C LEU A 183 -0.26 4.81 18.34
N TYR A 184 0.46 4.56 17.26
CA TYR A 184 -0.07 4.47 15.91
C TYR A 184 0.52 3.28 15.17
N ASN A 185 -0.21 2.77 14.20
CA ASN A 185 0.26 1.69 13.30
C ASN A 185 1.60 2.03 12.64
N SER A 186 1.80 3.30 12.28
CA SER A 186 3.05 3.80 11.67
C SER A 186 4.27 3.71 12.59
N ASP A 187 4.09 3.58 13.91
CA ASP A 187 5.22 3.44 14.83
C ASP A 187 5.86 2.05 14.73
N CYS A 188 5.15 1.07 14.20
CA CYS A 188 5.55 -0.33 14.19
C CYS A 188 6.21 -0.73 12.86
N ALA A 189 7.24 -1.58 12.94
CA ALA A 189 7.97 -2.08 11.77
C ALA A 189 7.09 -2.90 10.81
N ASN A 190 6.06 -3.54 11.34
CA ASN A 190 5.08 -4.35 10.61
C ASN A 190 3.75 -3.60 10.33
N GLY A 191 3.60 -2.35 10.81
CA GLY A 191 2.42 -1.53 10.59
C GLY A 191 1.21 -1.83 11.48
N PHE A 192 1.34 -2.64 12.55
CA PHE A 192 0.23 -3.01 13.43
C PHE A 192 0.51 -2.58 14.87
N CYS A 193 -0.35 -1.68 15.40
CA CYS A 193 -0.35 -1.24 16.79
C CYS A 193 -1.67 -1.66 17.42
N GLU A 194 -1.63 -2.63 18.32
CA GLU A 194 -2.82 -3.24 18.92
C GLU A 194 -2.82 -3.07 20.44
N THR A 195 -4.01 -3.12 21.04
CA THR A 195 -4.14 -3.10 22.50
C THR A 195 -3.70 -4.44 23.08
N ASP A 196 -2.67 -4.43 23.91
CA ASP A 196 -2.32 -5.59 24.74
C ASP A 196 -3.41 -5.80 25.79
N ALA A 197 -4.16 -6.88 25.65
CA ALA A 197 -5.25 -7.22 26.57
C ALA A 197 -4.76 -7.45 28.02
N SER A 198 -3.47 -7.74 28.22
CA SER A 198 -2.87 -8.01 29.53
C SER A 198 -2.34 -6.75 30.24
N ALA A 199 -1.96 -5.71 29.48
CA ALA A 199 -1.24 -4.55 29.99
C ALA A 199 -1.99 -3.22 29.86
N ALA A 200 -3.17 -3.19 29.23
CA ALA A 200 -3.95 -1.98 28.93
C ALA A 200 -3.11 -0.88 28.21
N GLN A 201 -2.12 -1.30 27.43
CA GLN A 201 -1.29 -0.42 26.61
C GLN A 201 -1.30 -0.92 25.16
N MET A 202 -1.00 -0.02 24.24
CA MET A 202 -0.83 -0.40 22.82
C MET A 202 0.60 -0.87 22.58
N ILE A 203 0.74 -1.98 21.87
CA ILE A 203 2.03 -2.58 21.47
C ILE A 203 2.05 -2.89 19.98
N CYS A 204 3.24 -2.88 19.40
CA CYS A 204 3.44 -3.41 18.07
C CYS A 204 3.20 -4.92 18.08
N ALA A 205 2.21 -5.37 17.33
CA ALA A 205 1.85 -6.78 17.23
C ALA A 205 2.30 -7.34 15.88
N PRO A 206 2.63 -8.64 15.77
CA PRO A 206 2.83 -9.26 14.47
C PRO A 206 1.53 -9.17 13.66
N PRO A 207 1.62 -9.03 12.32
CA PRO A 207 0.43 -8.95 11.49
C PRO A 207 -0.39 -10.22 11.67
N ALA A 208 -1.62 -10.08 12.14
CA ALA A 208 -2.58 -11.18 12.14
C ALA A 208 -3.22 -11.28 10.75
N THR A 209 -3.56 -12.51 10.33
CA THR A 209 -4.30 -12.73 9.10
C THR A 209 -5.57 -11.88 9.13
N CYS A 210 -5.84 -11.14 8.05
CA CYS A 210 -7.05 -10.31 7.91
C CYS A 210 -7.14 -9.05 8.82
N ASN A 211 -6.12 -8.69 9.55
CA ASN A 211 -6.07 -7.40 10.21
C ASN A 211 -5.82 -6.30 9.17
N GLY A 212 -6.67 -5.26 9.15
CA GLY A 212 -6.57 -4.13 8.23
C GLY A 212 -7.35 -4.30 6.92
N LEU A 213 -8.39 -5.14 6.93
CA LEU A 213 -9.40 -5.18 5.85
C LEU A 213 -10.39 -4.06 6.00
#